data_e01dc99069fd4194abf4f684da3c0db2
#
_entry.id   e01dc99069fd4194abf4f684da3c0db2
#
_cell.length_a   1.000
_cell.length_b   1.000
_cell.length_c   1.000
_cell.angle_alpha   90.00
_cell.angle_beta   90.00
_cell.angle_gamma   90.00
#
_symmetry.space_group_name_H-M   'P 1'
#
loop_
_entity.id
_entity.type
_entity.pdbx_description
1 polymer ?
#
loop_
_entity_poly.entity_id
_entity_poly.type
_entity_poly.pdbx_seq_one_letter_code
_entity_poly.pdbx_strand_id
1 'polypeptide(L)'
;AGGDVVQLAVTADGTAVVYRADQTQDEVFELFRTLFNGGTNSKLNPPYTISQDVETFVLLPDSSGVIYRADQATDGVSELYRVLFATAGTSNPLINPPLFGGQNVDTFAATPDSANVVYIANRPIGSNQIFIVPAGGGGSIPLNGPLVANGNVTAFSVTPDGLSVVYRADQDIDEVYELYRTVILSAPTNVKLNPNLAAGGDVESFAVTPDSTSVVYRADQTTNDIVEIFRTVFSGNVNSQLNPSFPATADVVDFALFPNGSGLVYK
;
A
#
# COMPACT_ATOMS: atom_id res chain seq x y z
N ALA A 1 -21.35 6.59 -26.42
CA ALA A 1 -20.16 6.92 -25.66
C ALA A 1 -20.60 7.09 -24.21
N GLY A 2 -20.32 6.14 -23.37
CA GLY A 2 -20.54 6.22 -21.93
C GLY A 2 -19.19 6.26 -21.29
N GLY A 3 -18.71 7.42 -20.83
CA GLY A 3 -17.50 7.47 -20.03
C GLY A 3 -17.83 7.23 -18.56
N ASP A 4 -17.08 6.34 -17.91
CA ASP A 4 -17.27 5.97 -16.52
C ASP A 4 -16.18 6.58 -15.61
N VAL A 5 -16.58 7.08 -14.44
CA VAL A 5 -15.66 7.46 -13.37
C VAL A 5 -15.56 6.30 -12.39
N VAL A 6 -14.38 5.68 -12.31
CA VAL A 6 -14.18 4.43 -11.52
C VAL A 6 -13.37 4.64 -10.24
N GLN A 7 -12.70 5.79 -10.11
CA GLN A 7 -11.99 6.19 -8.88
C GLN A 7 -11.98 7.71 -8.76
N LEU A 8 -12.16 8.24 -7.56
CA LEU A 8 -12.01 9.66 -7.28
C LEU A 8 -11.41 9.90 -5.88
N ALA A 9 -10.70 11.02 -5.73
CA ALA A 9 -10.17 11.48 -4.44
C ALA A 9 -10.14 13.02 -4.40
N VAL A 10 -10.44 13.59 -3.24
CA VAL A 10 -10.35 15.04 -2.99
C VAL A 10 -8.96 15.34 -2.43
N THR A 11 -8.31 16.39 -2.94
CA THR A 11 -7.01 16.86 -2.40
C THR A 11 -7.14 17.26 -0.94
N ALA A 12 -6.09 17.04 -0.12
CA ALA A 12 -6.12 17.30 1.32
C ALA A 12 -6.42 18.78 1.67
N ASP A 13 -6.05 19.71 0.77
CA ASP A 13 -6.36 21.14 0.87
C ASP A 13 -7.81 21.49 0.49
N GLY A 14 -8.60 20.50 0.04
CA GLY A 14 -10.01 20.68 -0.36
C GLY A 14 -10.21 21.51 -1.62
N THR A 15 -9.21 21.74 -2.46
CA THR A 15 -9.32 22.64 -3.62
C THR A 15 -9.70 21.94 -4.91
N ALA A 16 -9.46 20.64 -5.03
CA ALA A 16 -9.67 19.89 -6.27
C ALA A 16 -10.13 18.45 -6.01
N VAL A 17 -10.74 17.88 -7.02
CA VAL A 17 -10.92 16.43 -7.14
C VAL A 17 -10.02 15.90 -8.26
N VAL A 18 -9.36 14.78 -8.00
CA VAL A 18 -8.67 13.97 -9.00
C VAL A 18 -9.49 12.71 -9.22
N TYR A 19 -9.62 12.27 -10.45
CA TYR A 19 -10.40 11.09 -10.77
C TYR A 19 -9.85 10.34 -11.99
N ARG A 20 -10.15 9.06 -12.05
CA ARG A 20 -9.82 8.15 -13.14
C ARG A 20 -11.09 7.85 -13.92
N ALA A 21 -11.03 8.07 -15.24
CA ALA A 21 -12.20 7.91 -16.13
C ALA A 21 -11.76 7.62 -17.56
N ASP A 22 -12.64 7.00 -18.34
CA ASP A 22 -12.48 6.77 -19.77
C ASP A 22 -13.21 7.84 -20.63
N GLN A 23 -13.23 9.08 -20.15
CA GLN A 23 -14.02 10.18 -20.75
C GLN A 23 -13.54 10.66 -22.11
N THR A 24 -12.28 10.40 -22.51
CA THR A 24 -11.72 10.78 -23.80
C THR A 24 -11.86 9.69 -24.85
N GLN A 25 -11.74 8.45 -24.45
CA GLN A 25 -11.86 7.27 -25.29
C GLN A 25 -12.43 6.13 -24.44
N ASP A 26 -13.47 5.50 -24.95
CA ASP A 26 -14.13 4.35 -24.32
C ASP A 26 -13.11 3.24 -24.00
N GLU A 27 -13.20 2.66 -22.80
CA GLU A 27 -12.28 1.63 -22.29
C GLU A 27 -10.79 2.04 -22.17
N VAL A 28 -10.44 3.34 -22.26
CA VAL A 28 -9.09 3.86 -21.97
C VAL A 28 -9.16 4.77 -20.74
N PHE A 29 -8.75 4.24 -19.61
CA PHE A 29 -8.83 4.95 -18.35
C PHE A 29 -7.64 5.90 -18.14
N GLU A 30 -7.96 7.17 -18.01
CA GLU A 30 -7.01 8.25 -17.88
C GLU A 30 -7.25 9.03 -16.56
N LEU A 31 -6.28 9.86 -16.19
CA LEU A 31 -6.29 10.62 -14.95
C LEU A 31 -6.62 12.09 -15.21
N PHE A 32 -7.59 12.62 -14.49
CA PHE A 32 -8.09 13.97 -14.62
C PHE A 32 -8.12 14.73 -13.29
N ARG A 33 -8.05 16.06 -13.35
CA ARG A 33 -8.22 16.96 -12.20
C ARG A 33 -9.21 18.05 -12.54
N THR A 34 -10.11 18.34 -11.61
CA THR A 34 -11.05 19.47 -11.67
C THR A 34 -10.98 20.27 -10.38
N LEU A 35 -10.92 21.61 -10.50
CA LEU A 35 -10.94 22.52 -9.35
C LEU A 35 -12.38 22.80 -8.92
N PHE A 36 -12.64 22.86 -7.60
CA PHE A 36 -13.97 23.19 -7.08
C PHE A 36 -14.44 24.62 -7.35
N ASN A 37 -13.54 25.54 -7.69
CA ASN A 37 -13.88 26.93 -8.05
C ASN A 37 -14.37 27.07 -9.50
N GLY A 38 -14.71 25.99 -10.20
CA GLY A 38 -15.21 26.01 -11.58
C GLY A 38 -14.12 26.07 -12.66
N GLY A 39 -12.90 25.67 -12.31
CA GLY A 39 -11.79 25.57 -13.27
C GLY A 39 -12.01 24.51 -14.34
N THR A 40 -11.21 24.56 -15.40
CA THR A 40 -11.23 23.60 -16.49
C THR A 40 -10.77 22.22 -16.00
N ASN A 41 -11.41 21.19 -16.53
CA ASN A 41 -10.95 19.83 -16.35
C ASN A 41 -9.62 19.63 -17.10
N SER A 42 -8.62 19.14 -16.41
CA SER A 42 -7.26 18.94 -16.93
C SER A 42 -6.89 17.47 -16.90
N LYS A 43 -6.47 16.93 -18.04
CA LYS A 43 -5.86 15.60 -18.10
C LYS A 43 -4.45 15.64 -17.51
N LEU A 44 -4.12 14.67 -16.67
CA LEU A 44 -2.87 14.62 -15.93
C LEU A 44 -1.83 13.69 -16.54
N ASN A 45 -2.25 12.55 -17.12
CA ASN A 45 -1.36 11.61 -17.81
C ASN A 45 -1.11 12.02 -19.27
N PRO A 46 -0.04 11.52 -19.92
CA PRO A 46 0.16 11.70 -21.36
C PRO A 46 -0.96 11.02 -22.17
N PRO A 47 -1.10 11.33 -23.46
CA PRO A 47 -2.04 10.60 -24.31
C PRO A 47 -1.73 9.11 -24.34
N TYR A 48 -2.76 8.28 -24.17
CA TYR A 48 -2.68 6.82 -24.22
C TYR A 48 -3.22 6.26 -25.53
N THR A 49 -2.80 5.06 -25.86
CA THR A 49 -3.38 4.21 -26.89
C THR A 49 -4.40 3.25 -26.26
N ILE A 50 -5.16 2.52 -27.08
CA ILE A 50 -6.24 1.64 -26.62
C ILE A 50 -5.78 0.49 -25.67
N SER A 51 -4.49 0.23 -25.58
CA SER A 51 -3.94 -0.82 -24.70
C SER A 51 -3.25 -0.29 -23.44
N GLN A 52 -3.29 1.02 -23.21
CA GLN A 52 -2.63 1.65 -22.07
C GLN A 52 -3.67 2.27 -21.14
N ASP A 53 -3.49 2.06 -19.84
CA ASP A 53 -4.41 2.52 -18.80
C ASP A 53 -3.71 3.10 -17.58
N VAL A 54 -4.31 4.12 -16.97
CA VAL A 54 -4.10 4.36 -15.55
C VAL A 54 -4.93 3.33 -14.77
N GLU A 55 -4.28 2.47 -14.00
CA GLU A 55 -4.97 1.43 -13.25
C GLU A 55 -5.48 1.90 -11.89
N THR A 56 -4.71 2.74 -11.20
CA THR A 56 -5.07 3.35 -9.92
C THR A 56 -4.15 4.51 -9.58
N PHE A 57 -4.55 5.34 -8.61
CA PHE A 57 -3.73 6.46 -8.14
C PHE A 57 -3.90 6.72 -6.64
N VAL A 58 -2.91 7.42 -6.05
CA VAL A 58 -2.99 8.04 -4.73
C VAL A 58 -2.58 9.52 -4.82
N LEU A 59 -3.25 10.36 -4.05
CA LEU A 59 -2.84 11.77 -3.90
C LEU A 59 -1.59 11.85 -3.03
N LEU A 60 -0.69 12.77 -3.35
CA LEU A 60 0.35 13.17 -2.41
C LEU A 60 -0.30 13.91 -1.23
N PRO A 61 0.01 13.56 0.03
CA PRO A 61 -0.58 14.16 1.22
C PRO A 61 -0.48 15.68 1.30
N ASP A 62 0.57 16.27 0.71
CA ASP A 62 0.78 17.72 0.63
C ASP A 62 -0.06 18.43 -0.46
N SER A 63 -0.94 17.70 -1.15
CA SER A 63 -1.77 18.19 -2.28
C SER A 63 -0.97 18.72 -3.48
N SER A 64 0.32 18.42 -3.60
CA SER A 64 1.16 18.89 -4.71
C SER A 64 0.96 18.10 -6.01
N GLY A 65 0.43 16.88 -5.94
CA GLY A 65 0.34 16.01 -7.09
C GLY A 65 -0.22 14.62 -6.79
N VAL A 66 0.09 13.70 -7.68
CA VAL A 66 -0.43 12.32 -7.71
C VAL A 66 0.70 11.35 -8.02
N ILE A 67 0.69 10.21 -7.36
CA ILE A 67 1.39 9.00 -7.81
C ILE A 67 0.33 8.08 -8.43
N TYR A 68 0.59 7.53 -9.59
CA TYR A 68 -0.33 6.61 -10.25
C TYR A 68 0.41 5.40 -10.82
N ARG A 69 -0.30 4.29 -10.89
CA ARG A 69 0.15 3.06 -11.53
C ARG A 69 -0.48 2.94 -12.90
N ALA A 70 0.33 2.65 -13.90
CA ALA A 70 -0.07 2.54 -15.29
C ALA A 70 0.90 1.65 -16.07
N ASP A 71 0.44 1.08 -17.16
CA ASP A 71 1.27 0.42 -18.16
C ASP A 71 1.71 1.37 -19.29
N GLN A 72 2.03 2.60 -18.89
CA GLN A 72 2.31 3.75 -19.77
C GLN A 72 3.49 3.56 -20.71
N ALA A 73 4.58 2.90 -20.27
CA ALA A 73 5.78 2.70 -21.08
C ALA A 73 5.73 1.42 -21.92
N THR A 74 5.17 0.35 -21.35
CA THR A 74 5.08 -0.96 -21.99
C THR A 74 3.75 -1.58 -21.63
N ASP A 75 2.95 -1.91 -22.63
CA ASP A 75 1.67 -2.58 -22.46
C ASP A 75 1.81 -3.85 -21.60
N GLY A 76 0.94 -3.97 -20.58
CA GLY A 76 0.96 -5.07 -19.61
C GLY A 76 2.11 -5.04 -18.59
N VAL A 77 2.88 -3.95 -18.49
CA VAL A 77 3.90 -3.74 -17.45
C VAL A 77 3.50 -2.54 -16.59
N SER A 78 2.89 -2.81 -15.44
CA SER A 78 2.40 -1.79 -14.51
C SER A 78 3.55 -1.18 -13.70
N GLU A 79 3.77 0.12 -13.88
CA GLU A 79 4.83 0.89 -13.24
C GLU A 79 4.26 2.14 -12.54
N LEU A 80 5.06 2.80 -11.70
CA LEU A 80 4.67 4.00 -10.95
C LEU A 80 5.17 5.26 -11.61
N TYR A 81 4.27 6.19 -11.81
CA TYR A 81 4.53 7.52 -12.36
C TYR A 81 4.09 8.60 -11.40
N ARG A 82 4.71 9.78 -11.53
CA ARG A 82 4.33 10.98 -10.79
C ARG A 82 3.89 12.08 -11.72
N VAL A 83 2.82 12.79 -11.34
CA VAL A 83 2.49 14.10 -11.89
C VAL A 83 2.33 15.14 -10.77
N LEU A 84 3.01 16.27 -10.89
CA LEU A 84 2.81 17.43 -10.03
C LEU A 84 1.79 18.36 -10.67
N PHE A 85 0.85 18.90 -9.90
CA PHE A 85 -0.19 19.77 -10.44
C PHE A 85 0.35 21.07 -11.04
N ALA A 86 1.48 21.57 -10.53
CA ALA A 86 2.16 22.75 -11.09
C ALA A 86 2.76 22.52 -12.47
N THR A 87 3.02 21.27 -12.85
CA THR A 87 3.65 20.88 -14.12
C THR A 87 2.82 19.86 -14.90
N ALA A 88 1.53 19.75 -14.59
CA ALA A 88 0.63 18.82 -15.26
C ALA A 88 0.66 18.98 -16.78
N GLY A 89 0.72 17.85 -17.48
CA GLY A 89 0.81 17.81 -18.96
C GLY A 89 2.22 18.02 -19.53
N THR A 90 3.25 18.31 -18.72
CA THR A 90 4.63 18.54 -19.22
C THR A 90 5.59 17.40 -18.90
N SER A 91 5.38 16.68 -17.82
CA SER A 91 6.27 15.57 -17.40
C SER A 91 5.57 14.64 -16.43
N ASN A 92 5.64 13.36 -16.73
CA ASN A 92 5.17 12.27 -15.86
C ASN A 92 6.32 11.25 -15.72
N PRO A 93 7.34 11.54 -14.92
CA PRO A 93 8.49 10.66 -14.78
C PRO A 93 8.09 9.33 -14.15
N LEU A 94 8.68 8.25 -14.66
CA LEU A 94 8.75 6.95 -14.01
C LEU A 94 9.52 7.12 -12.68
N ILE A 95 8.96 6.62 -11.58
CA ILE A 95 9.60 6.77 -10.26
C ILE A 95 10.28 5.50 -9.77
N ASN A 96 9.73 4.31 -10.06
CA ASN A 96 10.42 3.06 -9.76
C ASN A 96 11.51 2.76 -10.81
N PRO A 97 12.55 1.96 -10.49
CA PRO A 97 13.44 1.43 -11.51
C PRO A 97 12.66 0.65 -12.56
N PRO A 98 13.02 0.78 -13.87
CA PRO A 98 12.29 0.13 -14.93
C PRO A 98 12.05 -1.35 -14.70
N LEU A 99 10.82 -1.80 -14.96
CA LEU A 99 10.41 -3.20 -14.89
C LEU A 99 10.42 -3.82 -16.29
N PHE A 100 10.48 -5.14 -16.32
CA PHE A 100 10.51 -5.92 -17.56
C PHE A 100 9.28 -6.83 -17.64
N GLY A 101 8.99 -7.37 -18.83
CA GLY A 101 7.84 -8.25 -19.04
C GLY A 101 7.71 -9.34 -17.98
N GLY A 102 6.52 -9.46 -17.40
CA GLY A 102 6.22 -10.34 -16.28
C GLY A 102 6.50 -9.75 -14.89
N GLN A 103 7.10 -8.55 -14.80
CA GLN A 103 7.25 -7.80 -13.57
C GLN A 103 6.19 -6.70 -13.52
N ASN A 104 5.60 -6.47 -12.35
CA ASN A 104 4.59 -5.44 -12.15
C ASN A 104 4.69 -4.87 -10.74
N VAL A 105 4.31 -3.61 -10.58
CA VAL A 105 3.94 -3.07 -9.28
C VAL A 105 2.54 -3.56 -8.95
N ASP A 106 2.36 -4.16 -7.78
CA ASP A 106 1.07 -4.68 -7.30
C ASP A 106 0.28 -3.61 -6.54
N THR A 107 0.89 -3.03 -5.50
CA THR A 107 0.28 -1.98 -4.68
C THR A 107 1.30 -0.95 -4.24
N PHE A 108 0.85 0.26 -3.88
CA PHE A 108 1.73 1.34 -3.46
C PHE A 108 1.01 2.34 -2.55
N ALA A 109 1.79 3.11 -1.79
CA ALA A 109 1.33 4.22 -0.95
C ALA A 109 2.39 5.31 -0.87
N ALA A 110 1.98 6.58 -0.85
CA ALA A 110 2.87 7.69 -0.52
C ALA A 110 3.12 7.75 0.99
N THR A 111 4.31 8.17 1.39
CA THR A 111 4.59 8.49 2.80
C THR A 111 3.86 9.77 3.22
N PRO A 112 3.49 9.94 4.51
CA PRO A 112 2.76 11.11 5.00
C PRO A 112 3.42 12.46 4.72
N ASP A 113 4.75 12.49 4.57
CA ASP A 113 5.53 13.67 4.22
C ASP A 113 5.61 13.93 2.69
N SER A 114 4.97 13.10 1.86
CA SER A 114 5.01 13.15 0.39
C SER A 114 6.42 12.96 -0.22
N ALA A 115 7.42 12.58 0.59
CA ALA A 115 8.81 12.49 0.13
C ALA A 115 9.13 11.17 -0.57
N ASN A 116 8.43 10.08 -0.19
CA ASN A 116 8.71 8.74 -0.69
C ASN A 116 7.43 8.00 -1.07
N VAL A 117 7.61 6.93 -1.83
CA VAL A 117 6.57 5.96 -2.17
C VAL A 117 7.04 4.57 -1.75
N VAL A 118 6.23 3.86 -0.99
CA VAL A 118 6.40 2.46 -0.65
C VAL A 118 5.55 1.64 -1.61
N TYR A 119 6.09 0.54 -2.14
CA TYR A 119 5.36 -0.30 -3.09
C TYR A 119 5.77 -1.77 -3.02
N ILE A 120 4.86 -2.65 -3.38
CA ILE A 120 5.12 -4.08 -3.61
C ILE A 120 5.25 -4.30 -5.11
N ALA A 121 6.25 -5.08 -5.51
CA ALA A 121 6.44 -5.51 -6.89
C ALA A 121 7.01 -6.93 -6.96
N ASN A 122 6.63 -7.68 -7.98
CA ASN A 122 7.18 -9.02 -8.24
C ASN A 122 8.55 -8.90 -8.94
N ARG A 123 9.53 -8.49 -8.18
CA ARG A 123 10.91 -8.23 -8.61
C ARG A 123 11.91 -8.86 -7.63
N PRO A 124 12.60 -9.98 -7.99
CA PRO A 124 12.53 -10.70 -9.27
C PRO A 124 11.17 -11.38 -9.51
N ILE A 125 10.94 -11.83 -10.74
CA ILE A 125 9.71 -12.56 -11.11
C ILE A 125 9.56 -13.79 -10.20
N GLY A 126 8.33 -13.99 -9.70
CA GLY A 126 7.98 -15.10 -8.83
C GLY A 126 8.15 -14.81 -7.33
N SER A 127 8.51 -13.58 -6.95
CA SER A 127 8.58 -13.18 -5.54
C SER A 127 8.17 -11.71 -5.39
N ASN A 128 7.08 -11.46 -4.69
CA ASN A 128 6.65 -10.12 -4.34
C ASN A 128 7.50 -9.59 -3.18
N GLN A 129 8.16 -8.47 -3.40
CA GLN A 129 8.97 -7.78 -2.40
C GLN A 129 8.48 -6.36 -2.19
N ILE A 130 8.75 -5.80 -1.01
CA ILE A 130 8.39 -4.43 -0.69
C ILE A 130 9.61 -3.51 -0.83
N PHE A 131 9.40 -2.37 -1.46
CA PHE A 131 10.43 -1.37 -1.76
C PHE A 131 10.00 0.01 -1.31
N ILE A 132 10.99 0.90 -1.13
CA ILE A 132 10.80 2.34 -1.03
C ILE A 132 11.59 3.04 -2.11
N VAL A 133 11.01 4.11 -2.66
CA VAL A 133 11.64 4.97 -3.67
C VAL A 133 11.29 6.43 -3.36
N PRO A 134 12.21 7.41 -3.57
CA PRO A 134 11.85 8.82 -3.50
C PRO A 134 10.69 9.14 -4.44
N ALA A 135 9.73 9.96 -4.02
CA ALA A 135 8.60 10.36 -4.87
C ALA A 135 9.06 11.11 -6.14
N GLY A 136 10.29 11.64 -6.15
CA GLY A 136 10.94 12.20 -7.31
C GLY A 136 11.51 11.20 -8.31
N GLY A 137 11.49 9.92 -7.99
CA GLY A 137 12.14 8.86 -8.74
C GLY A 137 13.57 8.60 -8.29
N GLY A 138 14.15 7.50 -8.76
CA GLY A 138 15.52 7.10 -8.44
C GLY A 138 15.67 5.61 -8.15
N GLY A 139 16.71 5.27 -7.38
CA GLY A 139 16.94 3.89 -6.94
C GLY A 139 15.96 3.47 -5.85
N SER A 140 15.39 2.28 -5.96
CA SER A 140 14.56 1.68 -4.91
C SER A 140 15.42 0.90 -3.92
N ILE A 141 15.02 0.92 -2.67
CA ILE A 141 15.63 0.16 -1.57
C ILE A 141 14.63 -0.91 -1.12
N PRO A 142 15.01 -2.20 -1.06
CA PRO A 142 14.14 -3.23 -0.48
C PRO A 142 13.95 -2.98 1.02
N LEU A 143 12.73 -3.15 1.50
CA LEU A 143 12.35 -2.96 2.91
C LEU A 143 12.16 -4.28 3.66
N ASN A 144 11.85 -5.38 2.96
CA ASN A 144 11.76 -6.71 3.59
C ASN A 144 13.13 -7.32 3.84
N GLY A 145 13.19 -8.23 4.81
CA GLY A 145 14.33 -9.13 4.98
C GLY A 145 14.43 -10.16 3.85
N PRO A 146 15.45 -11.00 3.86
CA PRO A 146 15.54 -12.12 2.92
C PRO A 146 14.28 -13.00 3.03
N LEU A 147 13.64 -13.27 1.90
CA LEU A 147 12.51 -14.19 1.82
C LEU A 147 13.00 -15.63 1.62
N VAL A 148 12.28 -16.59 2.18
CA VAL A 148 12.46 -18.02 1.84
C VAL A 148 12.09 -18.26 0.37
N ALA A 149 12.42 -19.44 -0.16
CA ALA A 149 11.98 -19.84 -1.50
C ALA A 149 10.45 -19.80 -1.58
N ASN A 150 9.90 -19.18 -2.63
CA ASN A 150 8.50 -18.82 -2.88
C ASN A 150 7.89 -17.77 -1.92
N GLY A 151 8.63 -17.32 -0.91
CA GLY A 151 8.14 -16.31 0.02
C GLY A 151 7.78 -14.98 -0.66
N ASN A 152 6.74 -14.32 -0.15
CA ASN A 152 6.13 -13.13 -0.73
C ASN A 152 5.72 -12.12 0.34
N VAL A 153 5.85 -10.84 0.03
CA VAL A 153 5.15 -9.78 0.76
C VAL A 153 3.77 -9.60 0.15
N THR A 154 2.72 -9.70 0.97
CA THR A 154 1.33 -9.72 0.50
C THR A 154 0.55 -8.45 0.84
N ALA A 155 0.98 -7.69 1.86
CA ALA A 155 0.35 -6.45 2.27
C ALA A 155 1.32 -5.57 3.05
N PHE A 156 1.10 -4.25 3.05
CA PHE A 156 1.85 -3.32 3.89
C PHE A 156 1.01 -2.12 4.33
N SER A 157 1.49 -1.43 5.36
CA SER A 157 1.00 -0.12 5.80
C SER A 157 2.17 0.75 6.23
N VAL A 158 2.22 1.98 5.74
CA VAL A 158 3.13 3.01 6.26
C VAL A 158 2.56 3.52 7.57
N THR A 159 3.39 3.67 8.60
CA THR A 159 2.92 4.25 9.87
C THR A 159 2.51 5.71 9.69
N PRO A 160 1.47 6.22 10.41
CA PRO A 160 1.01 7.60 10.28
C PRO A 160 2.09 8.68 10.51
N ASP A 161 3.13 8.38 11.29
CA ASP A 161 4.31 9.25 11.47
C ASP A 161 5.30 9.20 10.30
N GLY A 162 5.12 8.29 9.34
CA GLY A 162 5.99 8.12 8.18
C GLY A 162 7.35 7.50 8.47
N LEU A 163 7.60 7.00 9.68
CA LEU A 163 8.93 6.53 10.09
C LEU A 163 9.16 5.03 9.87
N SER A 164 8.09 4.26 9.71
CA SER A 164 8.16 2.80 9.59
C SER A 164 7.14 2.26 8.58
N VAL A 165 7.39 1.03 8.15
CA VAL A 165 6.44 0.22 7.40
C VAL A 165 6.20 -1.07 8.17
N VAL A 166 4.93 -1.43 8.34
CA VAL A 166 4.51 -2.76 8.78
C VAL A 166 4.08 -3.54 7.57
N TYR A 167 4.51 -4.77 7.43
CA TYR A 167 4.15 -5.61 6.29
C TYR A 167 3.88 -7.06 6.70
N ARG A 168 3.05 -7.73 5.93
CA ARG A 168 2.70 -9.14 6.05
C ARG A 168 3.42 -9.93 4.98
N ALA A 169 4.10 -11.00 5.39
CA ALA A 169 4.87 -11.84 4.48
C ALA A 169 5.04 -13.25 5.04
N ASP A 170 5.22 -14.21 4.17
CA ASP A 170 5.75 -15.54 4.49
C ASP A 170 7.29 -15.54 4.35
N GLN A 171 7.93 -14.64 5.12
CA GLN A 171 9.36 -14.34 5.00
C GLN A 171 10.26 -15.45 5.53
N ASP A 172 9.90 -16.05 6.67
CA ASP A 172 10.72 -17.01 7.40
C ASP A 172 10.38 -18.47 7.07
N ILE A 173 9.11 -18.74 6.78
CA ILE A 173 8.57 -20.07 6.45
C ILE A 173 7.57 -19.90 5.31
N ASP A 174 7.75 -20.65 4.21
CA ASP A 174 6.83 -20.66 3.06
C ASP A 174 5.40 -20.99 3.50
N GLU A 175 4.42 -20.24 2.98
CA GLU A 175 2.99 -20.35 3.32
C GLU A 175 2.64 -20.05 4.80
N VAL A 176 3.54 -19.46 5.61
CA VAL A 176 3.25 -18.97 6.96
C VAL A 176 3.36 -17.45 7.00
N TYR A 177 2.21 -16.78 6.97
CA TYR A 177 2.14 -15.32 6.89
C TYR A 177 2.25 -14.66 8.26
N GLU A 178 3.30 -13.89 8.42
CA GLU A 178 3.65 -13.21 9.67
C GLU A 178 3.76 -11.70 9.48
N LEU A 179 3.79 -10.93 10.58
CA LEU A 179 3.96 -9.48 10.55
C LEU A 179 5.38 -9.08 10.87
N TYR A 180 5.88 -8.15 10.09
CA TYR A 180 7.19 -7.54 10.24
C TYR A 180 7.09 -6.02 10.25
N ARG A 181 8.06 -5.37 10.87
CA ARG A 181 8.25 -3.91 10.83
C ARG A 181 9.66 -3.58 10.42
N THR A 182 9.80 -2.57 9.56
CA THR A 182 11.07 -1.97 9.18
C THR A 182 11.02 -0.45 9.34
N VAL A 183 12.16 0.18 9.67
CA VAL A 183 12.29 1.65 9.77
C VAL A 183 12.76 2.19 8.42
N ILE A 184 12.08 3.24 7.90
CA ILE A 184 12.29 3.75 6.54
C ILE A 184 13.68 4.39 6.34
N LEU A 185 14.21 5.10 7.36
CA LEU A 185 15.42 5.93 7.23
C LEU A 185 16.69 5.29 7.78
N SER A 186 16.67 4.04 8.18
CA SER A 186 17.85 3.30 8.63
C SER A 186 18.11 2.09 7.75
N ALA A 187 19.30 1.49 7.87
CA ALA A 187 19.48 0.16 7.28
C ALA A 187 18.33 -0.75 7.73
N PRO A 188 17.63 -1.45 6.81
CA PRO A 188 16.41 -2.17 7.13
C PRO A 188 16.66 -3.16 8.28
N THR A 189 16.11 -2.86 9.44
CA THR A 189 16.09 -3.77 10.58
C THR A 189 14.70 -4.37 10.64
N ASN A 190 14.52 -5.56 10.06
CA ASN A 190 13.24 -6.23 10.07
C ASN A 190 13.00 -6.88 11.44
N VAL A 191 11.96 -6.44 12.11
CA VAL A 191 11.53 -6.97 13.41
C VAL A 191 10.22 -7.71 13.19
N LYS A 192 10.18 -9.01 13.50
CA LYS A 192 8.94 -9.79 13.54
C LYS A 192 8.09 -9.31 14.70
N LEU A 193 6.82 -9.02 14.46
CA LEU A 193 5.91 -8.40 15.42
C LEU A 193 5.04 -9.41 16.16
N ASN A 194 4.64 -10.49 15.52
CA ASN A 194 3.89 -11.56 16.16
C ASN A 194 4.84 -12.56 16.82
N PRO A 195 4.44 -13.22 17.94
CA PRO A 195 5.11 -14.42 18.42
C PRO A 195 5.01 -15.55 17.42
N ASN A 196 5.66 -16.67 17.69
CA ASN A 196 5.47 -17.86 16.87
C ASN A 196 3.99 -18.25 16.84
N LEU A 197 3.49 -18.47 15.64
CA LEU A 197 2.12 -18.90 15.39
C LEU A 197 1.96 -20.38 15.72
N ALA A 198 0.72 -20.84 15.98
CA ALA A 198 0.39 -22.25 16.02
C ALA A 198 0.75 -22.92 14.67
N ALA A 199 0.99 -24.22 14.69
CA ALA A 199 1.26 -24.94 13.45
C ALA A 199 0.06 -24.84 12.48
N GLY A 200 0.29 -24.25 11.31
CA GLY A 200 -0.74 -23.94 10.32
C GLY A 200 -1.44 -22.60 10.53
N GLY A 201 -1.03 -21.83 11.53
CA GLY A 201 -1.59 -20.51 11.80
C GLY A 201 -0.96 -19.39 10.98
N ASP A 202 -1.74 -18.34 10.72
CA ASP A 202 -1.40 -17.19 9.91
C ASP A 202 -1.86 -15.86 10.55
N VAL A 203 -1.18 -14.78 10.21
CA VAL A 203 -1.74 -13.44 10.35
C VAL A 203 -2.63 -13.16 9.13
N GLU A 204 -3.92 -12.91 9.32
CA GLU A 204 -4.87 -12.70 8.22
C GLU A 204 -4.94 -11.23 7.77
N SER A 205 -5.02 -10.32 8.73
CA SER A 205 -5.13 -8.88 8.47
C SER A 205 -4.55 -8.04 9.59
N PHE A 206 -4.20 -6.80 9.32
CA PHE A 206 -3.63 -5.90 10.32
C PHE A 206 -3.97 -4.43 10.05
N ALA A 207 -3.86 -3.60 11.08
CA ALA A 207 -3.94 -2.14 11.02
C ALA A 207 -2.95 -1.51 11.99
N VAL A 208 -2.20 -0.51 11.53
CA VAL A 208 -1.33 0.30 12.39
C VAL A 208 -2.18 1.30 13.19
N THR A 209 -1.88 1.47 14.48
CA THR A 209 -2.60 2.44 15.31
C THR A 209 -2.33 3.88 14.88
N PRO A 210 -3.32 4.81 15.00
CA PRO A 210 -3.18 6.21 14.58
C PRO A 210 -2.00 6.95 15.24
N ASP A 211 -1.57 6.52 16.42
CA ASP A 211 -0.42 7.07 17.15
C ASP A 211 0.93 6.49 16.72
N SER A 212 0.95 5.59 15.72
CA SER A 212 2.17 4.92 15.21
C SER A 212 2.93 4.08 16.24
N THR A 213 2.32 3.71 17.36
CA THR A 213 3.02 3.00 18.45
C THR A 213 2.80 1.49 18.45
N SER A 214 1.81 1.00 17.71
CA SER A 214 1.40 -0.41 17.72
C SER A 214 0.78 -0.84 16.39
N VAL A 215 0.66 -2.14 16.23
CA VAL A 215 -0.18 -2.78 15.24
C VAL A 215 -1.22 -3.65 15.94
N VAL A 216 -2.44 -3.64 15.43
CA VAL A 216 -3.51 -4.57 15.77
C VAL A 216 -3.69 -5.52 14.59
N TYR A 217 -3.86 -6.80 14.86
CA TYR A 217 -3.99 -7.80 13.80
C TYR A 217 -4.87 -8.97 14.21
N ARG A 218 -5.43 -9.63 13.21
CA ARG A 218 -6.17 -10.89 13.33
C ARG A 218 -5.25 -12.02 12.94
N ALA A 219 -5.26 -13.08 13.75
CA ALA A 219 -4.45 -14.26 13.51
C ALA A 219 -5.03 -15.47 14.25
N ASP A 220 -4.81 -16.65 13.75
CA ASP A 220 -4.95 -17.88 14.48
C ASP A 220 -3.63 -18.24 15.18
N GLN A 221 -3.16 -17.29 15.99
CA GLN A 221 -1.83 -17.29 16.63
C GLN A 221 -1.65 -18.38 17.67
N THR A 222 -2.69 -18.63 18.48
CA THR A 222 -2.62 -19.56 19.63
C THR A 222 -3.15 -20.94 19.31
N THR A 223 -4.12 -21.03 18.43
CA THR A 223 -4.76 -22.28 18.00
C THR A 223 -5.11 -22.14 16.53
N ASN A 224 -4.64 -23.08 15.71
CA ASN A 224 -4.97 -23.12 14.28
C ASN A 224 -6.48 -23.12 14.07
N ASP A 225 -6.95 -22.41 13.03
CA ASP A 225 -8.35 -22.24 12.67
C ASP A 225 -9.23 -21.55 13.76
N ILE A 226 -8.61 -20.84 14.73
CA ILE A 226 -9.33 -19.97 15.68
C ILE A 226 -8.71 -18.56 15.59
N VAL A 227 -9.37 -17.70 14.83
CA VAL A 227 -8.86 -16.35 14.57
C VAL A 227 -9.23 -15.40 15.70
N GLU A 228 -8.23 -14.86 16.35
CA GLU A 228 -8.34 -13.92 17.46
C GLU A 228 -7.70 -12.58 17.10
N ILE A 229 -7.95 -11.56 17.92
CA ILE A 229 -7.38 -10.22 17.70
C ILE A 229 -6.27 -9.93 18.70
N PHE A 230 -5.14 -9.49 18.19
CA PHE A 230 -3.94 -9.22 18.96
C PHE A 230 -3.45 -7.79 18.73
N ARG A 231 -2.64 -7.31 19.66
CA ARG A 231 -1.89 -6.05 19.55
C ARG A 231 -0.43 -6.29 19.86
N THR A 232 0.45 -5.73 19.04
CA THR A 232 1.88 -5.63 19.36
C THR A 232 2.29 -4.17 19.46
N VAL A 233 2.81 -3.80 20.65
CA VAL A 233 3.42 -2.48 20.91
C VAL A 233 4.84 -2.48 20.36
N PHE A 234 5.21 -1.52 19.52
CA PHE A 234 6.52 -1.50 18.86
C PHE A 234 7.68 -1.32 19.84
N SER A 235 7.48 -0.53 20.91
CA SER A 235 8.46 -0.43 21.98
C SER A 235 8.48 -1.70 22.81
N GLY A 236 9.60 -2.42 22.78
CA GLY A 236 9.77 -3.68 23.50
C GLY A 236 9.10 -4.89 22.84
N ASN A 237 8.44 -4.74 21.71
CA ASN A 237 7.76 -5.83 20.98
C ASN A 237 6.79 -6.64 21.87
N VAL A 238 5.97 -5.92 22.65
CA VAL A 238 5.03 -6.53 23.62
C VAL A 238 3.74 -6.90 22.91
N ASN A 239 3.46 -8.21 22.88
CA ASN A 239 2.23 -8.77 22.29
C ASN A 239 1.16 -9.03 23.35
N SER A 240 -0.10 -8.83 23.01
CA SER A 240 -1.26 -9.13 23.85
C SER A 240 -2.50 -9.46 23.02
N GLN A 241 -3.28 -10.43 23.46
CA GLN A 241 -4.61 -10.72 22.95
C GLN A 241 -5.60 -9.67 23.46
N LEU A 242 -6.51 -9.22 22.61
CA LEU A 242 -7.47 -8.16 22.92
C LEU A 242 -8.89 -8.69 23.16
N ASN A 243 -9.28 -9.79 22.56
CA ASN A 243 -10.55 -10.46 22.81
C ASN A 243 -10.44 -11.49 23.94
N PRO A 244 -11.53 -11.83 24.63
CA PRO A 244 -11.58 -13.02 25.48
C PRO A 244 -11.31 -14.27 24.65
N SER A 245 -10.75 -15.31 25.26
CA SER A 245 -10.59 -16.59 24.58
C SER A 245 -11.92 -17.12 24.06
N PHE A 246 -11.92 -17.56 22.82
CA PHE A 246 -13.11 -18.08 22.15
C PHE A 246 -13.23 -19.61 22.28
N PRO A 247 -14.48 -20.15 22.23
CA PRO A 247 -14.67 -21.57 21.98
C PRO A 247 -14.22 -21.92 20.56
N ALA A 248 -13.88 -23.18 20.33
CA ALA A 248 -13.32 -23.71 19.07
C ALA A 248 -14.14 -23.48 17.78
N THR A 249 -15.25 -22.75 17.84
CA THR A 249 -16.15 -22.45 16.70
C THR A 249 -16.40 -20.95 16.51
N ALA A 250 -15.62 -20.10 17.17
CA ALA A 250 -15.81 -18.64 17.10
C ALA A 250 -14.52 -17.95 16.66
N ASP A 251 -14.68 -17.02 15.72
CA ASP A 251 -13.59 -16.24 15.12
C ASP A 251 -13.87 -14.75 15.18
N VAL A 252 -12.82 -13.93 15.23
CA VAL A 252 -12.92 -12.53 14.85
C VAL A 252 -12.93 -12.45 13.32
N VAL A 253 -14.05 -12.05 12.75
CA VAL A 253 -14.22 -11.97 11.28
C VAL A 253 -13.62 -10.68 10.72
N ASP A 254 -13.71 -9.57 11.48
CA ASP A 254 -13.23 -8.25 11.06
C ASP A 254 -13.04 -7.33 12.26
N PHE A 255 -12.27 -6.25 12.10
CA PHE A 255 -12.10 -5.21 13.10
C PHE A 255 -11.85 -3.83 12.48
N ALA A 256 -12.14 -2.78 13.24
CA ALA A 256 -11.82 -1.40 12.87
C ALA A 256 -11.29 -0.63 14.08
N LEU A 257 -10.21 0.12 13.88
CA LEU A 257 -9.67 1.04 14.89
C LEU A 257 -10.50 2.32 14.94
N PHE A 258 -10.70 2.89 16.13
CA PHE A 258 -11.22 4.23 16.22
C PHE A 258 -10.20 5.25 15.71
N PRO A 259 -10.62 6.28 14.94
CA PRO A 259 -9.72 7.27 14.35
C PRO A 259 -8.84 8.01 15.37
N ASN A 260 -9.32 8.14 16.62
CA ASN A 260 -8.59 8.78 17.71
C ASN A 260 -7.64 7.81 18.47
N GLY A 261 -7.55 6.55 18.05
CA GLY A 261 -6.71 5.54 18.70
C GLY A 261 -7.19 5.04 20.05
N SER A 262 -8.39 5.49 20.55
CA SER A 262 -8.86 5.15 21.89
C SER A 262 -9.34 3.71 22.06
N GLY A 263 -9.50 2.95 20.96
CA GLY A 263 -9.99 1.59 20.99
C GLY A 263 -10.26 1.04 19.60
N LEU A 264 -10.96 -0.09 19.58
CA LEU A 264 -11.40 -0.76 18.35
C LEU A 264 -12.76 -1.40 18.55
N VAL A 265 -13.42 -1.73 17.46
CA VAL A 265 -14.56 -2.64 17.39
C VAL A 265 -14.17 -3.87 16.60
N TYR A 266 -14.73 -5.00 16.93
CA TYR A 266 -14.56 -6.25 16.17
C TYR A 266 -15.88 -7.03 16.06
N LYS A 267 -15.96 -7.88 15.08
CA LYS A 267 -17.14 -8.69 14.75
C LYS A 267 -16.77 -10.17 14.78
#